data_4b5c30c8b8f1075c1adbfdc57a73ca8d
#
_entry.id   4b5c30c8b8f1075c1adbfdc57a73ca8d
#
_cell.length_a   1.000
_cell.length_b   1.000
_cell.length_c   1.000
_cell.angle_alpha   90.00
_cell.angle_beta   90.00
_cell.angle_gamma   90.00
#
_symmetry.space_group_name_H-M   'P 1'
#
loop_
_entity.id
_entity.type
_entity.pdbx_description
1 polymer ?
#
loop_
_entity_poly.entity_id
_entity_poly.type
_entity_poly.pdbx_seq_one_letter_code
_entity_poly.pdbx_strand_id
1 'polypeptide(L)'
;MRVLIAAGGTAGHINPALAIAGALKAADHAAEIHFAGRREGMEYGLVTRAGYPFHHIEINGFQRRLTPENIRRNLLAAWHLAVSGPRCAAILREVKPDLVIGCGGYVSGPIVRAAAKRGIHAAIHEQNAFPGVTNKLLAKEVDLVMAASAAAVEKLGAPQKTIVVGNPVRPELFTQDRAAARAKLNAGTDTVILSFGGSLGARRINEVVADLCAWEQATGQPVVHLHATGSRGVELFRDLGRQKGFAPGSRLAVREYIDNMPELLAAADLVISRSGALTLAELEAMGRASILIPSPNVAENHQYYNALELEQAGAAVVIEEKDLTGDKLIATVQELMSRPGRLQQMGLQAKTLGQPDSLEKITAALQKLCG
;
A
#
# COMPACT_ATOMS: atom_id res chain seq x y z
N MET A 1 -19.00 -15.04 -14.41
CA MET A 1 -18.95 -14.99 -12.92
C MET A 1 -19.33 -13.60 -12.45
N ARG A 2 -20.16 -13.48 -11.39
CA ARG A 2 -20.53 -12.20 -10.77
C ARG A 2 -19.85 -12.05 -9.43
N VAL A 3 -19.06 -10.98 -9.27
CA VAL A 3 -18.19 -10.77 -8.09
C VAL A 3 -18.56 -9.45 -7.39
N LEU A 4 -18.68 -9.50 -6.07
CA LEU A 4 -18.84 -8.33 -5.23
C LEU A 4 -17.59 -8.13 -4.39
N ILE A 5 -16.90 -7.00 -4.55
CA ILE A 5 -15.66 -6.68 -3.83
C ILE A 5 -15.93 -5.60 -2.79
N ALA A 6 -15.48 -5.81 -1.57
CA ALA A 6 -15.62 -4.85 -0.49
C ALA A 6 -14.25 -4.39 0.01
N ALA A 7 -14.00 -3.09 -0.07
CA ALA A 7 -12.77 -2.46 0.39
C ALA A 7 -13.04 -1.01 0.76
N GLY A 8 -12.34 -0.47 1.76
CA GLY A 8 -12.51 0.92 2.08
C GLY A 8 -11.60 1.43 3.20
N GLY A 9 -11.76 2.71 3.50
CA GLY A 9 -11.03 3.41 4.54
C GLY A 9 -9.68 3.99 4.08
N THR A 10 -8.89 3.26 3.31
CA THR A 10 -7.58 3.71 2.82
C THR A 10 -7.29 3.22 1.41
N ALA A 11 -6.43 3.94 0.67
CA ALA A 11 -5.95 3.50 -0.63
C ALA A 11 -5.23 2.14 -0.58
N GLY A 12 -4.62 1.80 0.56
CA GLY A 12 -3.97 0.50 0.79
C GLY A 12 -4.91 -0.71 0.73
N HIS A 13 -6.23 -0.52 0.93
CA HIS A 13 -7.23 -1.56 0.74
C HIS A 13 -7.93 -1.46 -0.62
N ILE A 14 -8.12 -0.24 -1.12
CA ILE A 14 -8.90 0.02 -2.34
C ILE A 14 -8.10 -0.34 -3.59
N ASN A 15 -6.82 0.02 -3.65
CA ASN A 15 -5.99 -0.25 -4.82
C ASN A 15 -5.78 -1.76 -5.07
N PRO A 16 -5.50 -2.61 -4.05
CA PRO A 16 -5.50 -4.06 -4.24
C PRO A 16 -6.83 -4.60 -4.77
N ALA A 17 -7.95 -4.07 -4.24
CA ALA A 17 -9.28 -4.46 -4.68
C ALA A 17 -9.54 -4.13 -6.15
N LEU A 18 -9.11 -2.95 -6.60
CA LEU A 18 -9.19 -2.54 -8.00
C LEU A 18 -8.27 -3.37 -8.91
N ALA A 19 -7.07 -3.71 -8.44
CA ALA A 19 -6.15 -4.56 -9.18
C ALA A 19 -6.70 -5.99 -9.35
N ILE A 20 -7.29 -6.57 -8.29
CA ILE A 20 -7.97 -7.87 -8.34
C ILE A 20 -9.18 -7.81 -9.29
N ALA A 21 -9.98 -6.75 -9.23
CA ALA A 21 -11.09 -6.54 -10.15
C ALA A 21 -10.64 -6.51 -11.62
N GLY A 22 -9.58 -5.77 -11.91
CA GLY A 22 -9.00 -5.69 -13.25
C GLY A 22 -8.48 -7.05 -13.73
N ALA A 23 -7.79 -7.80 -12.88
CA ALA A 23 -7.26 -9.13 -13.22
C ALA A 23 -8.38 -10.15 -13.48
N LEU A 24 -9.45 -10.15 -12.65
CA LEU A 24 -10.62 -11.00 -12.88
C LEU A 24 -11.34 -10.64 -14.19
N LYS A 25 -11.46 -9.36 -14.49
CA LYS A 25 -12.07 -8.89 -15.75
C LYS A 25 -11.23 -9.23 -16.99
N ALA A 26 -9.90 -9.20 -16.85
CA ALA A 26 -8.98 -9.61 -17.91
C ALA A 26 -9.01 -11.12 -18.16
N ALA A 27 -9.16 -11.92 -17.10
CA ALA A 27 -9.26 -13.38 -17.18
C ALA A 27 -10.62 -13.88 -17.70
N ASP A 28 -11.68 -13.13 -17.41
CA ASP A 28 -13.06 -13.41 -17.88
C ASP A 28 -13.75 -12.11 -18.26
N HIS A 29 -13.77 -11.80 -19.56
CA HIS A 29 -14.43 -10.59 -20.08
C HIS A 29 -15.93 -10.54 -19.79
N ALA A 30 -16.58 -11.69 -19.54
CA ALA A 30 -17.99 -11.78 -19.17
C ALA A 30 -18.20 -11.58 -17.64
N ALA A 31 -17.15 -11.51 -16.85
CA ALA A 31 -17.27 -11.28 -15.40
C ALA A 31 -17.94 -9.94 -15.11
N GLU A 32 -18.93 -9.94 -14.25
CA GLU A 32 -19.61 -8.75 -13.73
C GLU A 32 -19.01 -8.41 -12.37
N ILE A 33 -18.33 -7.26 -12.28
CA ILE A 33 -17.65 -6.84 -11.05
C ILE A 33 -18.40 -5.67 -10.42
N HIS A 34 -18.80 -5.83 -9.17
CA HIS A 34 -19.46 -4.82 -8.36
C HIS A 34 -18.61 -4.48 -7.14
N PHE A 35 -18.75 -3.28 -6.61
CA PHE A 35 -18.10 -2.88 -5.36
C PHE A 35 -19.12 -2.48 -4.30
N ALA A 36 -18.74 -2.72 -3.03
CA ALA A 36 -19.50 -2.27 -1.87
C ALA A 36 -18.62 -1.44 -0.93
N GLY A 37 -19.13 -0.30 -0.47
CA GLY A 37 -18.37 0.62 0.37
C GLY A 37 -19.18 1.81 0.86
N ARG A 38 -18.48 2.80 1.44
CA ARG A 38 -19.10 4.06 1.86
C ARG A 38 -19.10 5.08 0.72
N ARG A 39 -20.21 5.77 0.53
CA ARG A 39 -20.30 6.84 -0.47
C ARG A 39 -19.46 8.06 -0.09
N GLU A 40 -19.31 8.34 1.20
CA GLU A 40 -18.48 9.43 1.73
C GLU A 40 -17.00 9.04 1.91
N GLY A 41 -16.64 7.78 1.61
CA GLY A 41 -15.27 7.28 1.64
C GLY A 41 -14.52 7.53 0.33
N MET A 42 -13.19 7.46 0.38
CA MET A 42 -12.38 7.59 -0.83
C MET A 42 -12.61 6.45 -1.83
N GLU A 43 -13.12 5.31 -1.34
CA GLU A 43 -13.47 4.15 -2.17
C GLU A 43 -14.49 4.50 -3.24
N TYR A 44 -15.49 5.33 -2.93
CA TYR A 44 -16.50 5.74 -3.92
C TYR A 44 -15.86 6.42 -5.13
N GLY A 45 -15.03 7.43 -4.88
CA GLY A 45 -14.40 8.19 -5.97
C GLY A 45 -13.39 7.37 -6.78
N LEU A 46 -12.66 6.44 -6.15
CA LEU A 46 -11.69 5.60 -6.85
C LEU A 46 -12.37 4.52 -7.70
N VAL A 47 -13.37 3.85 -7.14
CA VAL A 47 -14.11 2.77 -7.81
C VAL A 47 -14.95 3.29 -8.99
N THR A 48 -15.68 4.40 -8.80
CA THR A 48 -16.51 4.98 -9.87
C THR A 48 -15.68 5.54 -11.02
N ARG A 49 -14.49 6.12 -10.73
CA ARG A 49 -13.54 6.51 -11.79
C ARG A 49 -12.99 5.32 -12.58
N ALA A 50 -12.86 4.17 -11.93
CA ALA A 50 -12.47 2.92 -12.59
C ALA A 50 -13.63 2.25 -13.37
N GLY A 51 -14.84 2.84 -13.35
CA GLY A 51 -15.99 2.38 -14.14
C GLY A 51 -16.79 1.23 -13.53
N TYR A 52 -16.55 0.88 -12.25
CA TYR A 52 -17.29 -0.22 -11.61
C TYR A 52 -18.57 0.26 -10.91
N PRO A 53 -19.69 -0.53 -10.97
CA PRO A 53 -20.88 -0.32 -10.17
C PRO A 53 -20.57 -0.32 -8.68
N PHE A 54 -21.18 0.62 -7.93
CA PHE A 54 -20.92 0.82 -6.52
C PHE A 54 -22.19 0.74 -5.67
N HIS A 55 -22.19 -0.11 -4.65
CA HIS A 55 -23.28 -0.29 -3.69
C HIS A 55 -22.91 0.34 -2.34
N HIS A 56 -23.76 1.23 -1.86
CA HIS A 56 -23.51 1.93 -0.61
C HIS A 56 -23.86 1.08 0.61
N ILE A 57 -22.91 1.02 1.56
CA ILE A 57 -23.11 0.46 2.90
C ILE A 57 -22.85 1.58 3.91
N GLU A 58 -23.81 1.85 4.77
CA GLU A 58 -23.63 2.79 5.86
C GLU A 58 -22.93 2.11 7.04
N ILE A 59 -21.63 2.42 7.18
CA ILE A 59 -20.80 1.87 8.27
C ILE A 59 -19.69 2.86 8.62
N ASN A 60 -19.31 2.90 9.89
CA ASN A 60 -18.24 3.75 10.39
C ASN A 60 -17.15 2.93 11.06
N GLY A 61 -15.90 3.38 10.94
CA GLY A 61 -14.77 2.80 11.67
C GLY A 61 -14.78 3.23 13.14
N PHE A 62 -14.35 2.33 14.02
CA PHE A 62 -14.18 2.62 15.44
C PHE A 62 -12.97 3.53 15.68
N GLN A 63 -13.18 4.55 16.53
CA GLN A 63 -12.12 5.47 16.96
C GLN A 63 -11.39 4.90 18.17
N ARG A 64 -10.05 4.97 18.18
CA ARG A 64 -9.21 4.36 19.22
C ARG A 64 -9.05 5.22 20.47
N ARG A 65 -8.96 6.56 20.30
CA ARG A 65 -8.81 7.48 21.42
C ARG A 65 -10.13 7.59 22.18
N LEU A 66 -10.11 7.38 23.49
CA LEU A 66 -11.27 7.51 24.36
C LEU A 66 -11.48 8.99 24.73
N THR A 67 -12.03 9.76 23.80
CA THR A 67 -12.55 11.11 24.07
C THR A 67 -14.09 11.06 24.07
N PRO A 68 -14.79 11.99 24.74
CA PRO A 68 -16.26 12.01 24.74
C PRO A 68 -16.86 12.00 23.32
N GLU A 69 -16.24 12.74 22.40
CA GLU A 69 -16.64 12.74 20.99
C GLU A 69 -16.43 11.38 20.32
N ASN A 70 -15.29 10.72 20.57
CA ASN A 70 -14.99 9.41 20.03
C ASN A 70 -15.87 8.30 20.63
N ILE A 71 -16.26 8.42 21.89
CA ILE A 71 -17.25 7.51 22.51
C ILE A 71 -18.57 7.60 21.76
N ARG A 72 -19.07 8.82 21.50
CA ARG A 72 -20.29 9.02 20.70
C ARG A 72 -20.14 8.44 19.29
N ARG A 73 -19.01 8.67 18.63
CA ARG A 73 -18.71 8.11 17.30
C ARG A 73 -18.66 6.58 17.33
N ASN A 74 -18.11 5.98 18.37
CA ASN A 74 -18.05 4.53 18.54
C ASN A 74 -19.42 3.91 18.81
N LEU A 75 -20.30 4.57 19.58
CA LEU A 75 -21.69 4.14 19.76
C LEU A 75 -22.46 4.17 18.42
N LEU A 76 -22.26 5.22 17.60
CA LEU A 76 -22.83 5.30 16.27
C LEU A 76 -22.26 4.22 15.34
N ALA A 77 -20.95 3.94 15.42
CA ALA A 77 -20.31 2.87 14.64
C ALA A 77 -20.87 1.48 15.03
N ALA A 78 -21.09 1.23 16.32
CA ALA A 78 -21.71 0.00 16.81
C ALA A 78 -23.17 -0.14 16.31
N TRP A 79 -23.93 0.96 16.33
CA TRP A 79 -25.28 0.99 15.78
C TRP A 79 -25.28 0.70 14.27
N HIS A 80 -24.45 1.40 13.49
CA HIS A 80 -24.35 1.16 12.04
C HIS A 80 -23.93 -0.28 11.74
N LEU A 81 -23.01 -0.86 12.53
CA LEU A 81 -22.64 -2.27 12.40
C LEU A 81 -23.85 -3.19 12.64
N ALA A 82 -24.63 -2.94 13.69
CA ALA A 82 -25.83 -3.73 14.03
C ALA A 82 -26.90 -3.66 12.93
N VAL A 83 -27.13 -2.47 12.35
CA VAL A 83 -28.16 -2.27 11.30
C VAL A 83 -27.65 -2.51 9.90
N SER A 84 -26.35 -2.75 9.69
CA SER A 84 -25.79 -3.05 8.35
C SER A 84 -26.26 -4.37 7.75
N GLY A 85 -26.68 -5.33 8.60
CA GLY A 85 -27.11 -6.66 8.18
C GLY A 85 -28.23 -6.67 7.13
N PRO A 86 -29.37 -5.98 7.33
CA PRO A 86 -30.44 -5.86 6.35
C PRO A 86 -29.97 -5.22 5.03
N ARG A 87 -29.11 -4.20 5.09
CA ARG A 87 -28.56 -3.54 3.91
C ARG A 87 -27.63 -4.47 3.11
N CYS A 88 -26.71 -5.18 3.80
CA CYS A 88 -25.88 -6.19 3.19
C CYS A 88 -26.73 -7.29 2.54
N ALA A 89 -27.79 -7.76 3.22
CA ALA A 89 -28.72 -8.73 2.67
C ALA A 89 -29.47 -8.22 1.41
N ALA A 90 -29.82 -6.94 1.37
CA ALA A 90 -30.43 -6.33 0.20
C ALA A 90 -29.46 -6.28 -0.99
N ILE A 91 -28.21 -5.85 -0.77
CA ILE A 91 -27.17 -5.82 -1.80
C ILE A 91 -26.91 -7.24 -2.34
N LEU A 92 -26.76 -8.23 -1.48
CA LEU A 92 -26.53 -9.62 -1.90
C LEU A 92 -27.71 -10.18 -2.72
N ARG A 93 -28.96 -9.80 -2.42
CA ARG A 93 -30.15 -10.18 -3.20
C ARG A 93 -30.22 -9.46 -4.54
N GLU A 94 -29.80 -8.21 -4.60
CA GLU A 94 -29.75 -7.38 -5.81
C GLU A 94 -28.69 -7.85 -6.76
N VAL A 95 -27.44 -7.97 -6.27
CA VAL A 95 -26.25 -8.33 -7.07
C VAL A 95 -26.24 -9.83 -7.39
N LYS A 96 -26.71 -10.68 -6.48
CA LYS A 96 -26.65 -12.16 -6.59
C LYS A 96 -25.23 -12.63 -6.95
N PRO A 97 -24.21 -12.27 -6.16
CA PRO A 97 -22.83 -12.60 -6.48
C PRO A 97 -22.58 -14.10 -6.32
N ASP A 98 -21.75 -14.66 -7.21
CA ASP A 98 -21.19 -15.99 -7.08
C ASP A 98 -20.04 -15.99 -6.04
N LEU A 99 -19.35 -14.84 -5.92
CA LEU A 99 -18.19 -14.64 -5.06
C LEU A 99 -18.21 -13.27 -4.40
N VAL A 100 -17.87 -13.22 -3.10
CA VAL A 100 -17.67 -11.97 -2.35
C VAL A 100 -16.23 -11.91 -1.86
N ILE A 101 -15.52 -10.81 -2.14
CA ILE A 101 -14.11 -10.62 -1.77
C ILE A 101 -13.99 -9.43 -0.82
N GLY A 102 -13.36 -9.64 0.33
CA GLY A 102 -12.99 -8.57 1.26
C GLY A 102 -11.50 -8.21 1.14
N CYS A 103 -11.19 -6.97 0.78
CA CYS A 103 -9.81 -6.49 0.70
C CYS A 103 -9.42 -5.59 1.88
N GLY A 104 -10.14 -5.71 3.01
CA GLY A 104 -9.81 -4.98 4.22
C GLY A 104 -10.62 -3.70 4.43
N GLY A 105 -10.33 -3.07 5.58
CA GLY A 105 -11.13 -1.98 6.10
C GLY A 105 -12.40 -2.49 6.81
N TYR A 106 -12.98 -1.63 7.66
CA TYR A 106 -14.19 -1.95 8.42
C TYR A 106 -15.42 -2.21 7.53
N VAL A 107 -15.38 -1.74 6.30
CA VAL A 107 -16.45 -1.88 5.30
C VAL A 107 -16.61 -3.33 4.82
N SER A 108 -15.51 -4.09 4.71
CA SER A 108 -15.56 -5.46 4.22
C SER A 108 -16.22 -6.43 5.22
N GLY A 109 -16.10 -6.16 6.53
CA GLY A 109 -16.59 -7.06 7.58
C GLY A 109 -18.04 -7.50 7.42
N PRO A 110 -19.03 -6.60 7.42
CA PRO A 110 -20.44 -6.96 7.39
C PRO A 110 -20.88 -7.70 6.13
N ILE A 111 -20.44 -7.25 4.95
CA ILE A 111 -20.90 -7.81 3.68
C ILE A 111 -20.28 -9.19 3.40
N VAL A 112 -18.97 -9.37 3.69
CA VAL A 112 -18.28 -10.66 3.56
C VAL A 112 -18.88 -11.68 4.51
N ARG A 113 -19.08 -11.27 5.78
CA ARG A 113 -19.73 -12.14 6.78
C ARG A 113 -21.16 -12.51 6.39
N ALA A 114 -21.92 -11.55 5.84
CA ALA A 114 -23.29 -11.80 5.39
C ALA A 114 -23.34 -12.77 4.19
N ALA A 115 -22.34 -12.75 3.32
CA ALA A 115 -22.20 -13.68 2.21
C ALA A 115 -21.84 -15.09 2.70
N ALA A 116 -20.81 -15.22 3.52
CA ALA A 116 -20.39 -16.51 4.10
C ALA A 116 -21.54 -17.21 4.85
N LYS A 117 -22.31 -16.48 5.66
CA LYS A 117 -23.49 -17.02 6.35
C LYS A 117 -24.62 -17.47 5.45
N ARG A 118 -24.63 -17.07 4.17
CA ARG A 118 -25.63 -17.46 3.15
C ARG A 118 -25.14 -18.55 2.22
N GLY A 119 -23.92 -19.09 2.44
CA GLY A 119 -23.32 -20.07 1.58
C GLY A 119 -22.87 -19.51 0.21
N ILE A 120 -22.71 -18.19 0.11
CA ILE A 120 -22.10 -17.55 -1.06
C ILE A 120 -20.58 -17.63 -0.86
N HIS A 121 -19.83 -18.08 -1.88
CA HIS A 121 -18.37 -18.15 -1.80
C HIS A 121 -17.79 -16.82 -1.32
N ALA A 122 -16.94 -16.91 -0.29
CA ALA A 122 -16.35 -15.74 0.35
C ALA A 122 -14.84 -15.89 0.50
N ALA A 123 -14.11 -14.86 0.10
CA ALA A 123 -12.66 -14.78 0.24
C ALA A 123 -12.24 -13.45 0.85
N ILE A 124 -11.07 -13.43 1.51
CA ILE A 124 -10.42 -12.19 1.94
C ILE A 124 -8.98 -12.13 1.43
N HIS A 125 -8.51 -10.90 1.20
CA HIS A 125 -7.10 -10.60 0.94
C HIS A 125 -6.55 -9.70 2.05
N GLU A 126 -5.47 -10.14 2.70
CA GLU A 126 -4.74 -9.38 3.72
C GLU A 126 -3.41 -8.90 3.16
N GLN A 127 -3.24 -7.58 3.14
CA GLN A 127 -2.08 -6.93 2.54
C GLN A 127 -0.87 -6.83 3.45
N ASN A 128 -1.06 -6.90 4.76
CA ASN A 128 -0.03 -6.58 5.74
C ASN A 128 0.53 -7.84 6.42
N ALA A 129 1.80 -7.79 6.81
CA ALA A 129 2.45 -8.82 7.64
C ALA A 129 1.80 -8.96 9.04
N PHE A 130 1.16 -7.88 9.52
CA PHE A 130 0.33 -7.91 10.72
C PHE A 130 -1.13 -7.66 10.35
N PRO A 131 -1.99 -8.70 10.35
CA PRO A 131 -3.35 -8.62 9.87
C PRO A 131 -4.23 -7.66 10.68
N GLY A 132 -5.12 -6.96 9.96
CA GLY A 132 -6.14 -6.13 10.58
C GLY A 132 -7.20 -6.95 11.33
N VAL A 133 -7.81 -6.34 12.36
CA VAL A 133 -8.85 -6.99 13.20
C VAL A 133 -10.00 -7.56 12.37
N THR A 134 -10.47 -6.83 11.38
CA THR A 134 -11.57 -7.28 10.50
C THR A 134 -11.20 -8.58 9.78
N ASN A 135 -10.01 -8.66 9.18
CA ASN A 135 -9.58 -9.86 8.47
C ASN A 135 -9.34 -11.04 9.41
N LYS A 136 -8.83 -10.81 10.63
CA LYS A 136 -8.71 -11.87 11.66
C LYS A 136 -10.07 -12.48 12.02
N LEU A 137 -11.11 -11.66 12.14
CA LEU A 137 -12.46 -12.14 12.42
C LEU A 137 -13.05 -12.90 11.23
N LEU A 138 -12.90 -12.35 10.02
CA LEU A 138 -13.42 -12.96 8.81
C LEU A 138 -12.70 -14.26 8.41
N ALA A 139 -11.40 -14.37 8.68
CA ALA A 139 -10.61 -15.54 8.33
C ALA A 139 -11.21 -16.87 8.82
N LYS A 140 -11.92 -16.84 9.94
CA LYS A 140 -12.60 -18.03 10.48
C LYS A 140 -13.90 -18.40 9.74
N GLU A 141 -14.53 -17.43 9.09
CA GLU A 141 -15.87 -17.53 8.50
C GLU A 141 -15.87 -17.73 6.96
N VAL A 142 -14.80 -17.27 6.26
CA VAL A 142 -14.69 -17.35 4.81
C VAL A 142 -14.14 -18.70 4.32
N ASP A 143 -14.28 -18.98 3.03
CA ASP A 143 -13.80 -20.20 2.40
C ASP A 143 -12.30 -20.13 2.09
N LEU A 144 -11.79 -18.94 1.71
CA LEU A 144 -10.41 -18.74 1.30
C LEU A 144 -9.84 -17.47 1.93
N VAL A 145 -8.63 -17.59 2.46
CA VAL A 145 -7.83 -16.46 2.95
C VAL A 145 -6.59 -16.33 2.08
N MET A 146 -6.40 -15.18 1.49
CA MET A 146 -5.23 -14.83 0.68
C MET A 146 -4.37 -13.86 1.47
N ALA A 147 -3.17 -14.26 1.85
CA ALA A 147 -2.22 -13.44 2.58
C ALA A 147 -1.11 -12.93 1.65
N ALA A 148 -0.73 -11.67 1.79
CA ALA A 148 0.39 -11.13 1.03
C ALA A 148 1.74 -11.64 1.56
N SER A 149 1.85 -11.91 2.85
CA SER A 149 3.08 -12.34 3.53
C SER A 149 2.85 -13.63 4.31
N ALA A 150 3.88 -14.49 4.36
CA ALA A 150 3.89 -15.70 5.18
C ALA A 150 3.75 -15.36 6.69
N ALA A 151 4.28 -14.20 7.14
CA ALA A 151 4.18 -13.75 8.52
C ALA A 151 2.74 -13.45 8.97
N ALA A 152 1.80 -13.27 8.04
CA ALA A 152 0.39 -13.06 8.34
C ALA A 152 -0.39 -14.37 8.59
N VAL A 153 0.07 -15.50 8.08
CA VAL A 153 -0.68 -16.78 8.05
C VAL A 153 -1.14 -17.20 9.44
N GLU A 154 -0.20 -17.37 10.37
CA GLU A 154 -0.52 -17.79 11.74
C GLU A 154 -1.35 -16.73 12.49
N LYS A 155 -1.06 -15.46 12.25
CA LYS A 155 -1.75 -14.34 12.91
C LYS A 155 -3.21 -14.18 12.45
N LEU A 156 -3.57 -14.68 11.28
CA LEU A 156 -4.95 -14.74 10.77
C LEU A 156 -5.80 -15.79 11.48
N GLY A 157 -5.16 -16.81 12.09
CA GLY A 157 -5.84 -17.83 12.89
C GLY A 157 -6.69 -18.82 12.08
N ALA A 158 -6.36 -19.00 10.79
CA ALA A 158 -6.98 -19.97 9.89
C ALA A 158 -5.96 -20.53 8.87
N PRO A 159 -4.82 -21.12 9.33
CA PRO A 159 -3.73 -21.50 8.44
C PRO A 159 -4.15 -22.55 7.38
N GLN A 160 -5.09 -23.43 7.72
CA GLN A 160 -5.55 -24.51 6.83
C GLN A 160 -6.28 -24.04 5.55
N LYS A 161 -6.75 -22.79 5.53
CA LYS A 161 -7.40 -22.17 4.36
C LYS A 161 -6.74 -20.86 3.93
N THR A 162 -5.54 -20.60 4.45
CA THR A 162 -4.73 -19.44 4.09
C THR A 162 -3.65 -19.83 3.10
N ILE A 163 -3.60 -19.13 1.98
CA ILE A 163 -2.55 -19.25 0.97
C ILE A 163 -1.77 -17.94 0.87
N VAL A 164 -0.47 -18.03 0.62
CA VAL A 164 0.38 -16.86 0.38
C VAL A 164 0.38 -16.55 -1.11
N VAL A 165 -0.12 -15.36 -1.46
CA VAL A 165 -0.29 -14.92 -2.86
C VAL A 165 0.49 -13.64 -3.20
N GLY A 166 0.99 -12.92 -2.20
CA GLY A 166 1.58 -11.60 -2.37
C GLY A 166 0.54 -10.47 -2.45
N ASN A 167 1.03 -9.25 -2.54
CA ASN A 167 0.19 -8.09 -2.86
C ASN A 167 0.12 -7.88 -4.38
N PRO A 168 -1.03 -7.48 -4.92
CA PRO A 168 -1.14 -7.16 -6.33
C PRO A 168 -0.28 -5.94 -6.67
N VAL A 169 0.68 -6.12 -7.56
CA VAL A 169 1.54 -5.08 -8.10
C VAL A 169 1.11 -4.71 -9.52
N ARG A 170 1.40 -3.47 -9.89
CA ARG A 170 1.03 -2.95 -11.21
C ARG A 170 1.86 -3.61 -12.32
N PRO A 171 1.25 -4.19 -13.37
CA PRO A 171 1.99 -4.83 -14.47
C PRO A 171 2.99 -3.90 -15.16
N GLU A 172 2.71 -2.59 -15.19
CA GLU A 172 3.57 -1.58 -15.80
C GLU A 172 4.95 -1.49 -15.15
N LEU A 173 5.12 -1.97 -13.91
CA LEU A 173 6.43 -2.07 -13.26
C LEU A 173 7.39 -2.97 -14.02
N PHE A 174 6.90 -4.07 -14.58
CA PHE A 174 7.72 -5.08 -15.24
C PHE A 174 8.07 -4.74 -16.69
N THR A 175 7.45 -3.72 -17.27
CA THR A 175 7.70 -3.27 -18.66
C THR A 175 8.69 -2.11 -18.75
N GLN A 176 9.17 -1.60 -17.61
CA GLN A 176 10.08 -0.45 -17.60
C GLN A 176 11.52 -0.85 -17.89
N ASP A 177 12.15 -0.13 -18.81
CA ASP A 177 13.58 -0.23 -19.05
C ASP A 177 14.35 0.71 -18.12
N ARG A 178 15.24 0.14 -17.31
CA ARG A 178 16.04 0.90 -16.35
C ARG A 178 16.99 1.89 -17.01
N ALA A 179 17.65 1.48 -18.12
CA ALA A 179 18.62 2.34 -18.80
C ALA A 179 17.91 3.55 -19.42
N ALA A 180 16.78 3.32 -20.08
CA ALA A 180 15.95 4.39 -20.65
C ALA A 180 15.42 5.33 -19.54
N ALA A 181 14.94 4.79 -18.42
CA ALA A 181 14.47 5.60 -17.30
C ALA A 181 15.58 6.47 -16.70
N ARG A 182 16.80 5.94 -16.52
CA ARG A 182 17.96 6.70 -16.04
C ARG A 182 18.43 7.75 -17.04
N ALA A 183 18.40 7.44 -18.35
CA ALA A 183 18.76 8.39 -19.40
C ALA A 183 17.86 9.64 -19.39
N LYS A 184 16.54 9.46 -19.19
CA LYS A 184 15.59 10.57 -19.06
C LYS A 184 15.88 11.49 -17.87
N LEU A 185 16.50 10.95 -16.83
CA LEU A 185 16.91 11.70 -15.63
C LEU A 185 18.31 12.31 -15.76
N ASN A 186 19.02 12.04 -16.86
CA ASN A 186 20.44 12.38 -17.04
C ASN A 186 21.31 11.88 -15.87
N ALA A 187 20.95 10.72 -15.30
CA ALA A 187 21.56 10.21 -14.08
C ALA A 187 22.94 9.58 -14.31
N GLY A 188 23.26 9.13 -15.55
CA GLY A 188 24.54 8.48 -15.82
C GLY A 188 24.86 7.37 -14.82
N THR A 189 25.99 7.51 -14.11
CA THR A 189 26.42 6.60 -13.03
C THR A 189 26.04 7.09 -11.64
N ASP A 190 25.45 8.29 -11.49
CA ASP A 190 25.09 8.85 -10.20
C ASP A 190 23.99 8.02 -9.51
N THR A 191 23.97 8.04 -8.18
CA THR A 191 22.93 7.35 -7.41
C THR A 191 21.58 8.05 -7.60
N VAL A 192 20.55 7.31 -8.01
CA VAL A 192 19.18 7.83 -8.10
C VAL A 192 18.45 7.54 -6.79
N ILE A 193 18.10 8.61 -6.07
CA ILE A 193 17.28 8.55 -4.85
C ILE A 193 15.84 8.97 -5.18
N LEU A 194 14.88 8.16 -4.78
CA LEU A 194 13.46 8.46 -4.88
C LEU A 194 12.88 8.54 -3.45
N SER A 195 12.28 9.67 -3.09
CA SER A 195 11.71 9.84 -1.75
C SER A 195 10.27 10.34 -1.76
N PHE A 196 9.41 9.77 -0.91
CA PHE A 196 8.00 10.16 -0.82
C PHE A 196 7.33 9.69 0.48
N GLY A 197 6.32 10.43 0.92
CA GLY A 197 5.53 10.11 2.12
C GLY A 197 4.12 9.56 1.85
N GLY A 198 3.80 9.21 0.58
CA GLY A 198 2.46 8.87 0.12
C GLY A 198 1.72 10.06 -0.51
N SER A 199 0.49 9.85 -1.04
CA SER A 199 -0.25 10.84 -1.83
C SER A 199 -0.57 12.15 -1.09
N LEU A 200 -0.79 12.10 0.22
CA LEU A 200 -1.00 13.28 1.05
C LEU A 200 0.30 13.89 1.56
N GLY A 201 1.41 13.17 1.43
CA GLY A 201 2.69 13.49 2.02
C GLY A 201 2.80 13.09 3.49
N ALA A 202 4.02 13.14 4.01
CA ALA A 202 4.34 12.92 5.42
C ALA A 202 5.26 14.05 5.89
N ARG A 203 4.73 14.90 6.77
CA ARG A 203 5.44 16.10 7.23
C ARG A 203 6.86 15.78 7.71
N ARG A 204 7.02 14.76 8.56
CA ARG A 204 8.33 14.39 9.10
C ARG A 204 9.31 13.92 8.02
N ILE A 205 8.84 13.17 7.02
CA ILE A 205 9.67 12.77 5.88
C ILE A 205 10.10 14.02 5.09
N ASN A 206 9.18 14.93 4.79
CA ASN A 206 9.50 16.16 4.07
C ASN A 206 10.55 16.99 4.82
N GLU A 207 10.46 17.11 6.16
CA GLU A 207 11.41 17.85 6.99
C GLU A 207 12.83 17.28 6.88
N VAL A 208 13.00 15.97 7.07
CA VAL A 208 14.33 15.34 7.05
C VAL A 208 14.90 15.15 5.64
N VAL A 209 14.03 14.97 4.63
CA VAL A 209 14.46 14.97 3.23
C VAL A 209 14.93 16.35 2.80
N ALA A 210 14.37 17.43 3.35
CA ALA A 210 14.89 18.78 3.12
C ALA A 210 16.31 18.95 3.69
N ASP A 211 16.64 18.34 4.85
CA ASP A 211 18.01 18.29 5.36
C ASP A 211 18.94 17.51 4.42
N LEU A 212 18.47 16.37 3.92
CA LEU A 212 19.22 15.54 2.97
C LEU A 212 19.50 16.29 1.66
N CYS A 213 18.50 16.96 1.07
CA CYS A 213 18.67 17.76 -0.14
C CYS A 213 19.66 18.92 0.04
N ALA A 214 19.61 19.59 1.19
CA ALA A 214 20.56 20.66 1.52
C ALA A 214 21.99 20.11 1.62
N TRP A 215 22.17 18.97 2.27
CA TRP A 215 23.48 18.29 2.36
C TRP A 215 23.97 17.83 0.98
N GLU A 216 23.12 17.19 0.18
CA GLU A 216 23.46 16.74 -1.20
C GLU A 216 23.99 17.87 -2.06
N GLN A 217 23.30 19.03 -2.05
CA GLN A 217 23.72 20.19 -2.84
C GLN A 217 24.97 20.88 -2.29
N ALA A 218 25.04 21.07 -0.95
CA ALA A 218 26.19 21.75 -0.32
C ALA A 218 27.49 20.98 -0.48
N THR A 219 27.43 19.64 -0.55
CA THR A 219 28.61 18.76 -0.66
C THR A 219 28.86 18.25 -2.07
N GLY A 220 28.00 18.58 -3.04
CA GLY A 220 28.13 18.17 -4.42
C GLY A 220 28.08 16.64 -4.62
N GLN A 221 27.21 15.95 -3.88
CA GLN A 221 27.09 14.50 -3.99
C GLN A 221 26.71 14.04 -5.39
N PRO A 222 27.21 12.89 -5.87
CA PRO A 222 26.86 12.29 -7.17
C PRO A 222 25.47 11.63 -7.09
N VAL A 223 24.45 12.43 -6.86
CA VAL A 223 23.06 12.00 -6.64
C VAL A 223 22.12 12.73 -7.59
N VAL A 224 21.15 12.01 -8.12
CA VAL A 224 19.93 12.57 -8.72
C VAL A 224 18.78 12.23 -7.81
N HIS A 225 18.20 13.22 -7.15
CA HIS A 225 17.15 13.04 -6.16
C HIS A 225 15.79 13.51 -6.70
N LEU A 226 14.77 12.65 -6.60
CA LEU A 226 13.38 12.99 -6.88
C LEU A 226 12.58 12.87 -5.59
N HIS A 227 11.96 13.97 -5.17
CA HIS A 227 11.14 14.02 -3.97
C HIS A 227 9.68 14.35 -4.30
N ALA A 228 8.74 13.54 -3.75
CA ALA A 228 7.32 13.87 -3.77
C ALA A 228 6.85 14.30 -2.39
N THR A 229 6.45 15.57 -2.31
CA THR A 229 6.04 16.20 -1.05
C THR A 229 4.66 15.75 -0.57
N GLY A 230 3.81 15.24 -1.50
CA GLY A 230 2.39 15.05 -1.30
C GLY A 230 1.62 16.40 -1.29
N SER A 231 0.31 16.32 -1.48
CA SER A 231 -0.55 17.50 -1.65
C SER A 231 -0.54 18.48 -0.47
N ARG A 232 -0.23 18.01 0.74
CA ARG A 232 -0.15 18.84 1.95
C ARG A 232 1.27 19.33 2.27
N GLY A 233 2.27 18.91 1.50
CA GLY A 233 3.68 19.17 1.80
C GLY A 233 4.35 20.24 0.93
N VAL A 234 3.70 20.68 -0.13
CA VAL A 234 4.29 21.57 -1.16
C VAL A 234 4.84 22.87 -0.57
N GLU A 235 4.01 23.60 0.15
CA GLU A 235 4.40 24.89 0.75
C GLU A 235 5.49 24.70 1.81
N LEU A 236 5.31 23.72 2.70
CA LEU A 236 6.30 23.40 3.72
C LEU A 236 7.68 23.12 3.09
N PHE A 237 7.73 22.27 2.07
CA PHE A 237 9.01 21.87 1.45
C PHE A 237 9.69 23.04 0.72
N ARG A 238 8.90 23.89 0.08
CA ARG A 238 9.40 25.13 -0.55
C ARG A 238 10.03 26.08 0.49
N ASP A 239 9.36 26.26 1.64
CA ASP A 239 9.87 27.10 2.72
C ASP A 239 11.14 26.54 3.34
N LEU A 240 11.20 25.21 3.55
CA LEU A 240 12.40 24.52 4.01
C LEU A 240 13.56 24.69 3.02
N GLY A 241 13.30 24.66 1.71
CA GLY A 241 14.32 24.91 0.69
C GLY A 241 14.94 26.29 0.82
N ARG A 242 14.11 27.32 1.00
CA ARG A 242 14.58 28.69 1.24
C ARG A 242 15.39 28.84 2.54
N GLN A 243 14.93 28.19 3.63
CA GLN A 243 15.60 28.26 4.93
C GLN A 243 16.94 27.51 4.96
N LYS A 244 17.03 26.37 4.27
CA LYS A 244 18.20 25.48 4.27
C LYS A 244 19.15 25.72 3.09
N GLY A 245 18.79 26.61 2.16
CA GLY A 245 19.66 27.02 1.06
C GLY A 245 19.74 26.03 -0.09
N PHE A 246 18.71 25.22 -0.34
CA PHE A 246 18.65 24.36 -1.51
C PHE A 246 17.49 24.74 -2.45
N ALA A 247 17.62 24.39 -3.72
CA ALA A 247 16.61 24.64 -4.74
C ALA A 247 16.51 23.50 -5.74
N PRO A 248 15.31 23.23 -6.31
CA PRO A 248 15.18 22.32 -7.45
C PRO A 248 16.08 22.71 -8.61
N GLY A 249 16.60 21.72 -9.31
CA GLY A 249 17.53 21.90 -10.43
C GLY A 249 17.70 20.58 -11.20
N SER A 250 18.76 20.48 -12.00
CA SER A 250 19.01 19.31 -12.83
C SER A 250 19.22 18.00 -12.04
N ARG A 251 19.69 18.13 -10.78
CA ARG A 251 19.94 16.97 -9.90
C ARG A 251 18.89 16.79 -8.78
N LEU A 252 18.00 17.76 -8.57
CA LEU A 252 16.93 17.71 -7.58
C LEU A 252 15.59 18.06 -8.23
N ALA A 253 14.72 17.09 -8.41
CA ALA A 253 13.36 17.29 -8.85
C ALA A 253 12.39 17.19 -7.65
N VAL A 254 11.58 18.22 -7.45
CA VAL A 254 10.55 18.25 -6.41
C VAL A 254 9.18 18.28 -7.07
N ARG A 255 8.30 17.35 -6.69
CA ARG A 255 6.95 17.23 -7.24
C ARG A 255 5.93 17.15 -6.10
N GLU A 256 4.71 17.54 -6.37
CA GLU A 256 3.59 17.26 -5.45
C GLU A 256 3.26 15.78 -5.44
N TYR A 257 3.16 15.19 -6.62
CA TYR A 257 2.80 13.79 -6.83
C TYR A 257 3.65 13.17 -7.95
N ILE A 258 3.78 11.84 -7.91
CA ILE A 258 4.50 11.06 -8.93
C ILE A 258 3.47 10.24 -9.72
N ASP A 259 3.19 10.66 -10.95
CA ASP A 259 2.29 9.95 -11.85
C ASP A 259 2.96 8.75 -12.53
N ASN A 260 4.26 8.88 -12.84
CA ASN A 260 5.07 7.87 -13.51
C ASN A 260 5.91 7.01 -12.54
N MET A 261 5.32 6.58 -11.41
CA MET A 261 6.01 5.80 -10.39
C MET A 261 6.74 4.56 -10.93
N PRO A 262 6.18 3.76 -11.86
CA PRO A 262 6.89 2.61 -12.43
C PRO A 262 8.24 2.99 -13.06
N GLU A 263 8.28 4.04 -13.84
CA GLU A 263 9.51 4.52 -14.50
C GLU A 263 10.54 4.99 -13.46
N LEU A 264 10.11 5.76 -12.45
CA LEU A 264 11.03 6.26 -11.43
C LEU A 264 11.54 5.15 -10.50
N LEU A 265 10.71 4.16 -10.16
CA LEU A 265 11.16 2.97 -9.45
C LEU A 265 12.16 2.16 -10.29
N ALA A 266 11.99 2.09 -11.61
CA ALA A 266 12.96 1.44 -12.48
C ALA A 266 14.32 2.15 -12.44
N ALA A 267 14.35 3.48 -12.45
CA ALA A 267 15.58 4.27 -12.39
C ALA A 267 16.26 4.23 -11.01
N ALA A 268 15.49 4.15 -9.92
CA ALA A 268 15.97 4.32 -8.55
C ALA A 268 17.02 3.26 -8.11
N ASP A 269 18.00 3.70 -7.35
CA ASP A 269 18.95 2.87 -6.62
C ASP A 269 18.54 2.73 -5.15
N LEU A 270 18.01 3.82 -4.57
CA LEU A 270 17.56 3.89 -3.18
C LEU A 270 16.18 4.56 -3.12
N VAL A 271 15.27 3.97 -2.36
CA VAL A 271 13.94 4.53 -2.11
C VAL A 271 13.78 4.87 -0.63
N ILE A 272 13.35 6.09 -0.32
CA ILE A 272 13.06 6.55 1.04
C ILE A 272 11.55 6.77 1.13
N SER A 273 10.85 5.94 1.93
CA SER A 273 9.38 6.02 1.95
C SER A 273 8.74 5.52 3.24
N ARG A 274 7.42 5.68 3.34
CA ARG A 274 6.60 4.91 4.28
C ARG A 274 6.57 3.44 3.87
N SER A 275 6.35 2.56 4.86
CA SER A 275 6.27 1.11 4.67
C SER A 275 4.82 0.62 4.48
N GLY A 276 4.09 1.27 3.58
CA GLY A 276 2.78 0.79 3.15
C GLY A 276 2.91 -0.51 2.33
N ALA A 277 2.04 -1.47 2.58
CA ALA A 277 2.14 -2.83 2.02
C ALA A 277 2.30 -2.87 0.48
N LEU A 278 1.58 -2.02 -0.26
CA LEU A 278 1.71 -1.96 -1.72
C LEU A 278 3.04 -1.34 -2.16
N THR A 279 3.51 -0.32 -1.44
CA THR A 279 4.83 0.28 -1.73
C THR A 279 5.93 -0.77 -1.55
N LEU A 280 5.88 -1.56 -0.48
CA LEU A 280 6.85 -2.62 -0.25
C LEU A 280 6.79 -3.69 -1.34
N ALA A 281 5.59 -4.14 -1.71
CA ALA A 281 5.43 -5.09 -2.80
C ALA A 281 6.01 -4.58 -4.13
N GLU A 282 5.87 -3.28 -4.43
CA GLU A 282 6.49 -2.65 -5.61
C GLU A 282 8.02 -2.60 -5.49
N LEU A 283 8.56 -2.28 -4.30
CA LEU A 283 10.01 -2.29 -4.03
C LEU A 283 10.61 -3.70 -4.16
N GLU A 284 9.94 -4.69 -3.61
CA GLU A 284 10.28 -6.11 -3.69
C GLU A 284 10.28 -6.58 -5.16
N ALA A 285 9.18 -6.34 -5.88
CA ALA A 285 9.03 -6.74 -7.27
C ALA A 285 10.11 -6.13 -8.17
N MET A 286 10.47 -4.86 -7.93
CA MET A 286 11.49 -4.13 -8.67
C MET A 286 12.91 -4.36 -8.15
N GLY A 287 13.08 -5.02 -7.01
CA GLY A 287 14.38 -5.24 -6.37
C GLY A 287 15.06 -3.91 -6.00
N ARG A 288 14.39 -3.07 -5.19
CA ARG A 288 14.93 -1.76 -4.79
C ARG A 288 15.37 -1.74 -3.33
N ALA A 289 16.60 -1.25 -3.10
CA ALA A 289 17.06 -0.94 -1.75
C ALA A 289 16.20 0.18 -1.15
N SER A 290 15.92 0.12 0.15
CA SER A 290 15.09 1.13 0.77
C SER A 290 15.52 1.55 2.17
N ILE A 291 15.20 2.81 2.52
CA ILE A 291 15.13 3.31 3.89
C ILE A 291 13.64 3.50 4.19
N LEU A 292 13.13 2.72 5.12
CA LEU A 292 11.72 2.66 5.46
C LEU A 292 11.45 3.41 6.75
N ILE A 293 10.47 4.31 6.70
CA ILE A 293 10.06 5.15 7.81
C ILE A 293 8.59 4.82 8.13
N PRO A 294 8.34 3.83 8.99
CA PRO A 294 6.98 3.43 9.34
C PRO A 294 6.15 4.58 9.90
N SER A 295 4.88 4.71 9.49
CA SER A 295 3.99 5.70 10.06
C SER A 295 3.52 5.25 11.45
N PRO A 296 3.66 6.09 12.50
CA PRO A 296 3.16 5.75 13.84
C PRO A 296 1.62 5.86 13.96
N ASN A 297 0.97 6.44 12.95
CA ASN A 297 -0.46 6.77 12.98
C ASN A 297 -1.34 5.73 12.29
N VAL A 298 -0.84 4.52 12.08
CA VAL A 298 -1.57 3.43 11.44
C VAL A 298 -2.10 2.42 12.46
N ALA A 299 -3.10 1.64 12.01
CA ALA A 299 -3.71 0.60 12.83
C ALA A 299 -2.70 -0.51 13.15
N GLU A 300 -2.71 -1.03 14.41
CA GLU A 300 -1.89 -2.20 14.82
C GLU A 300 -0.39 -2.05 14.52
N ASN A 301 0.10 -0.82 14.31
CA ASN A 301 1.49 -0.53 13.92
C ASN A 301 1.95 -1.36 12.69
N HIS A 302 1.02 -1.70 11.79
CA HIS A 302 1.26 -2.65 10.70
C HIS A 302 2.42 -2.22 9.78
N GLN A 303 2.64 -0.90 9.59
CA GLN A 303 3.77 -0.43 8.78
C GLN A 303 5.13 -0.79 9.39
N TYR A 304 5.25 -0.79 10.71
CA TYR A 304 6.48 -1.22 11.38
C TYR A 304 6.74 -2.71 11.12
N TYR A 305 5.73 -3.56 11.28
CA TYR A 305 5.87 -4.99 11.02
C TYR A 305 6.15 -5.31 9.55
N ASN A 306 5.54 -4.58 8.63
CA ASN A 306 5.84 -4.70 7.21
C ASN A 306 7.31 -4.34 6.91
N ALA A 307 7.82 -3.24 7.50
CA ALA A 307 9.21 -2.81 7.32
C ALA A 307 10.21 -3.81 7.87
N LEU A 308 9.91 -4.42 9.03
CA LEU A 308 10.78 -5.42 9.66
C LEU A 308 11.05 -6.64 8.78
N GLU A 309 10.09 -7.08 7.95
CA GLU A 309 10.31 -8.20 7.03
C GLU A 309 11.44 -7.87 6.03
N LEU A 310 11.44 -6.66 5.46
CA LEU A 310 12.48 -6.25 4.52
C LEU A 310 13.82 -6.02 5.25
N GLU A 311 13.79 -5.48 6.45
CA GLU A 311 15.01 -5.27 7.26
C GLU A 311 15.66 -6.62 7.62
N GLN A 312 14.90 -7.59 8.11
CA GLN A 312 15.37 -8.93 8.45
C GLN A 312 15.95 -9.67 7.25
N ALA A 313 15.41 -9.44 6.06
CA ALA A 313 15.95 -9.95 4.81
C ALA A 313 17.20 -9.19 4.32
N GLY A 314 17.59 -8.10 4.97
CA GLY A 314 18.69 -7.24 4.53
C GLY A 314 18.38 -6.37 3.31
N ALA A 315 17.10 -6.19 3.00
CA ALA A 315 16.59 -5.42 1.86
C ALA A 315 16.35 -3.93 2.18
N ALA A 316 16.21 -3.61 3.46
CA ALA A 316 15.92 -2.26 3.93
C ALA A 316 16.71 -1.88 5.18
N VAL A 317 16.77 -0.57 5.45
CA VAL A 317 17.08 0.00 6.76
C VAL A 317 15.82 0.63 7.30
N VAL A 318 15.44 0.30 8.54
CA VAL A 318 14.25 0.85 9.17
C VAL A 318 14.63 1.97 10.15
N ILE A 319 13.99 3.13 10.01
CA ILE A 319 14.13 4.25 10.95
C ILE A 319 12.73 4.59 11.46
N GLU A 320 12.46 4.32 12.74
CA GLU A 320 11.19 4.74 13.33
C GLU A 320 11.10 6.28 13.40
N GLU A 321 9.90 6.82 13.18
CA GLU A 321 9.70 8.29 13.12
C GLU A 321 10.16 9.02 14.39
N LYS A 322 10.10 8.37 15.57
CA LYS A 322 10.57 8.93 16.84
C LYS A 322 12.09 9.16 16.86
N ASP A 323 12.84 8.34 16.11
CA ASP A 323 14.31 8.37 16.04
C ASP A 323 14.82 9.07 14.77
N LEU A 324 13.91 9.54 13.91
CA LEU A 324 14.21 10.12 12.62
C LEU A 324 14.67 11.59 12.79
N THR A 325 15.91 11.87 12.45
CA THR A 325 16.49 13.23 12.34
C THR A 325 17.13 13.40 10.97
N GLY A 326 17.38 14.65 10.55
CA GLY A 326 18.12 14.93 9.32
C GLY A 326 19.51 14.29 9.33
N ASP A 327 20.26 14.46 10.43
CA ASP A 327 21.61 13.89 10.58
C ASP A 327 21.60 12.36 10.50
N LYS A 328 20.60 11.70 11.13
CA LYS A 328 20.48 10.23 11.05
C LYS A 328 20.18 9.76 9.63
N LEU A 329 19.29 10.45 8.92
CA LEU A 329 18.98 10.11 7.53
C LEU A 329 20.20 10.30 6.64
N ILE A 330 20.90 11.44 6.76
CA ILE A 330 22.15 11.74 6.02
C ILE A 330 23.21 10.67 6.30
N ALA A 331 23.48 10.37 7.57
CA ALA A 331 24.47 9.35 7.95
C ALA A 331 24.11 7.98 7.37
N THR A 332 22.82 7.58 7.38
CA THR A 332 22.37 6.32 6.80
C THR A 332 22.57 6.30 5.29
N VAL A 333 22.21 7.36 4.58
CA VAL A 333 22.41 7.47 3.12
C VAL A 333 23.92 7.42 2.80
N GLN A 334 24.76 8.17 3.52
CA GLN A 334 26.21 8.14 3.35
C GLN A 334 26.79 6.73 3.55
N GLU A 335 26.38 6.03 4.60
CA GLU A 335 26.84 4.67 4.88
C GLU A 335 26.48 3.72 3.73
N LEU A 336 25.24 3.77 3.24
CA LEU A 336 24.78 2.91 2.16
C LEU A 336 25.52 3.21 0.84
N MET A 337 25.75 4.49 0.52
CA MET A 337 26.45 4.92 -0.70
C MET A 337 27.96 4.66 -0.65
N SER A 338 28.59 4.72 0.53
CA SER A 338 30.03 4.53 0.68
C SER A 338 30.50 3.08 0.49
N ARG A 339 29.58 2.12 0.54
CA ARG A 339 29.89 0.68 0.41
C ARG A 339 29.56 0.22 -1.01
N PRO A 340 30.57 -0.05 -1.88
CA PRO A 340 30.36 -0.51 -3.23
C PRO A 340 29.45 -1.74 -3.29
N GLY A 341 28.44 -1.70 -4.16
CA GLY A 341 27.49 -2.82 -4.33
C GLY A 341 26.44 -3.01 -3.24
N ARG A 342 26.47 -2.22 -2.12
CA ARG A 342 25.53 -2.38 -1.01
C ARG A 342 24.09 -2.20 -1.43
N LEU A 343 23.76 -1.13 -2.14
CA LEU A 343 22.40 -0.89 -2.66
C LEU A 343 21.95 -2.00 -3.60
N GLN A 344 22.85 -2.48 -4.47
CA GLN A 344 22.54 -3.60 -5.35
C GLN A 344 22.25 -4.88 -4.55
N GLN A 345 23.05 -5.19 -3.54
CA GLN A 345 22.84 -6.36 -2.67
C GLN A 345 21.49 -6.26 -1.96
N MET A 346 21.16 -5.11 -1.37
CA MET A 346 19.85 -4.87 -0.74
C MET A 346 18.70 -5.05 -1.73
N GLY A 347 18.85 -4.55 -2.95
CA GLY A 347 17.86 -4.73 -4.01
C GLY A 347 17.68 -6.21 -4.39
N LEU A 348 18.74 -6.99 -4.47
CA LEU A 348 18.65 -8.43 -4.71
C LEU A 348 17.90 -9.13 -3.56
N GLN A 349 18.15 -8.76 -2.31
CA GLN A 349 17.40 -9.30 -1.17
C GLN A 349 15.92 -8.90 -1.24
N ALA A 350 15.61 -7.64 -1.57
CA ALA A 350 14.22 -7.23 -1.78
C ALA A 350 13.52 -8.11 -2.82
N LYS A 351 14.18 -8.40 -3.93
CA LYS A 351 13.64 -9.22 -5.02
C LYS A 351 13.32 -10.65 -4.60
N THR A 352 14.01 -11.22 -3.60
CA THR A 352 13.71 -12.57 -3.08
C THR A 352 12.38 -12.63 -2.34
N LEU A 353 11.90 -11.51 -1.82
CA LEU A 353 10.60 -11.42 -1.14
C LEU A 353 9.45 -11.18 -2.11
N GLY A 354 9.74 -10.64 -3.29
CA GLY A 354 8.73 -10.22 -4.26
C GLY A 354 7.90 -11.37 -4.81
N GLN A 355 6.62 -11.09 -5.03
CA GLN A 355 5.64 -12.00 -5.65
C GLN A 355 5.11 -11.36 -6.94
N PRO A 356 5.90 -11.39 -8.05
CA PRO A 356 5.51 -10.73 -9.30
C PRO A 356 4.27 -11.35 -9.94
N ASP A 357 3.99 -12.60 -9.65
CA ASP A 357 2.85 -13.40 -10.11
C ASP A 357 1.63 -13.33 -9.16
N SER A 358 1.60 -12.35 -8.24
CA SER A 358 0.55 -12.22 -7.22
C SER A 358 -0.87 -12.16 -7.82
N LEU A 359 -1.09 -11.37 -8.87
CA LEU A 359 -2.40 -11.25 -9.52
C LEU A 359 -2.84 -12.57 -10.18
N GLU A 360 -1.91 -13.30 -10.78
CA GLU A 360 -2.18 -14.62 -11.38
C GLU A 360 -2.56 -15.63 -10.30
N LYS A 361 -1.80 -15.70 -9.19
CA LYS A 361 -2.10 -16.56 -8.04
C LYS A 361 -3.46 -16.24 -7.42
N ILE A 362 -3.76 -14.95 -7.22
CA ILE A 362 -5.05 -14.50 -6.68
C ILE A 362 -6.18 -14.93 -7.61
N THR A 363 -6.07 -14.63 -8.91
CA THR A 363 -7.11 -14.95 -9.90
C THR A 363 -7.36 -16.45 -10.00
N ALA A 364 -6.30 -17.26 -10.09
CA ALA A 364 -6.41 -18.72 -10.14
C ALA A 364 -7.05 -19.30 -8.87
N ALA A 365 -6.69 -18.78 -7.69
CA ALA A 365 -7.28 -19.23 -6.43
C ALA A 365 -8.79 -18.91 -6.33
N LEU A 366 -9.19 -17.71 -6.77
CA LEU A 366 -10.59 -17.29 -6.79
C LEU A 366 -11.42 -18.04 -7.83
N GLN A 367 -10.87 -18.31 -9.01
CA GLN A 367 -11.53 -19.13 -10.03
C GLN A 367 -11.73 -20.57 -9.54
N LYS A 368 -10.70 -21.17 -8.91
CA LYS A 368 -10.79 -22.50 -8.32
C LYS A 368 -11.84 -22.59 -7.20
N LEU A 369 -12.08 -21.52 -6.47
CA LEU A 369 -13.08 -21.47 -5.41
C LEU A 369 -14.51 -21.53 -5.97
N CYS A 370 -14.72 -20.99 -7.17
CA CYS A 370 -16.05 -20.90 -7.79
C CYS A 370 -16.39 -22.05 -8.77
N GLY A 371 -15.48 -23.00 -8.99
CA GLY A 371 -15.62 -24.14 -9.90
C GLY A 371 -14.96 -23.89 -11.21
#